data_48f30267c0892764e83c2737ef11b797
#
_entry.id   48f30267c0892764e83c2737ef11b797
#
_cell.length_a   1.000
_cell.length_b   1.000
_cell.length_c   1.000
_cell.angle_alpha   90.00
_cell.angle_beta   90.00
_cell.angle_gamma   90.00
#
_symmetry.space_group_name_H-M   'P 1'
#
loop_
_entity.id
_entity.type
_entity.pdbx_description
1 polymer ?
#
loop_
_entity_poly.entity_id
_entity_poly.type
_entity_poly.pdbx_seq_one_letter_code
_entity_poly.pdbx_strand_id
1 'polypeptide(L)'
;MLISLSYIFLAGMFLSWLCKKMGLPGLLGMIFTGILLGPYCLGLIDSSLLNISSELRKIALIIILMRAGLNLDLSDLKRVGRPAILMCFVPACFEMVGMILLAPKLLGISLLDAAIMGSVVAAVSPAVIVPKMLQLMDEGYGTKESIPQLILAGASVDDVFVIVMFTAFLGLAQGESVDILSFVNIPLSILTGIICGALLGKGFAIFFKKNHMRDTVKILILLSVAFILVTLEDALPIPFSGLIAIMFMGIFLQRNHSVASKRLSVKFNKLWVGAEVLLFVLVGACVNISYALKAGMMAILLIFGVLLFRMLGVFICLLKTSLAKSERLFCMIAYCPKATVQAAIGSVPLAAGLGCGQIVLTIAVLSILITAPLGAFLIEHTYKKWLKKEQRAY
;
A
#
# COMPACT_ATOMS: atom_id res chain seq x y z
N MET A 1 0.85 23.31 16.92
CA MET A 1 0.57 21.86 16.75
C MET A 1 -0.92 21.51 16.79
N LEU A 2 -1.69 21.75 17.89
CA LEU A 2 -3.11 21.38 17.98
C LEU A 2 -4.00 22.01 16.91
N ILE A 3 -3.77 23.30 16.60
CA ILE A 3 -4.50 24.01 15.55
C ILE A 3 -4.24 23.42 14.16
N SER A 4 -2.99 23.00 13.90
CA SER A 4 -2.61 22.34 12.65
C SER A 4 -3.30 20.98 12.51
N LEU A 5 -3.41 20.20 13.60
CA LEU A 5 -4.17 18.94 13.61
C LEU A 5 -5.66 19.20 13.35
N SER A 6 -6.24 20.25 13.92
CA SER A 6 -7.62 20.63 13.64
C SER A 6 -7.84 20.94 12.15
N TYR A 7 -6.94 21.71 11.53
CA TYR A 7 -7.00 22.00 10.10
C TYR A 7 -6.87 20.71 9.26
N ILE A 8 -5.92 19.85 9.60
CA ILE A 8 -5.71 18.57 8.91
C ILE A 8 -7.00 17.73 8.94
N PHE A 9 -7.58 17.53 10.12
CA PHE A 9 -8.78 16.70 10.24
C PHE A 9 -10.01 17.35 9.60
N LEU A 10 -10.30 18.62 9.90
CA LEU A 10 -11.51 19.27 9.39
C LEU A 10 -11.45 19.50 7.87
N ALA A 11 -10.39 20.10 7.38
CA ALA A 11 -10.23 20.36 5.94
C ALA A 11 -10.03 19.06 5.17
N GLY A 12 -9.24 18.11 5.70
CA GLY A 12 -9.01 16.81 5.08
C GLY A 12 -10.30 16.00 4.93
N MET A 13 -11.13 15.94 5.96
CA MET A 13 -12.42 15.26 5.91
C MET A 13 -13.41 15.99 5.00
N PHE A 14 -13.43 17.32 5.03
CA PHE A 14 -14.31 18.14 4.18
C PHE A 14 -13.99 17.96 2.69
N LEU A 15 -12.72 18.11 2.29
CA LEU A 15 -12.32 17.91 0.90
C LEU A 15 -12.47 16.44 0.47
N SER A 16 -12.22 15.48 1.37
CA SER A 16 -12.48 14.06 1.12
C SER A 16 -13.96 13.81 0.82
N TRP A 17 -14.86 14.40 1.60
CA TRP A 17 -16.31 14.32 1.37
C TRP A 17 -16.71 14.95 0.03
N LEU A 18 -16.15 16.12 -0.28
CA LEU A 18 -16.41 16.82 -1.55
C LEU A 18 -15.96 15.98 -2.75
N CYS A 19 -14.75 15.40 -2.70
CA CYS A 19 -14.26 14.49 -3.75
C CYS A 19 -15.18 13.28 -3.92
N LYS A 20 -15.62 12.65 -2.82
CA LYS A 20 -16.57 11.52 -2.88
C LYS A 20 -17.90 11.92 -3.52
N LYS A 21 -18.41 13.12 -3.22
CA LYS A 21 -19.64 13.65 -3.86
C LYS A 21 -19.48 13.87 -5.37
N MET A 22 -18.24 14.16 -5.82
CA MET A 22 -17.89 14.28 -7.24
C MET A 22 -17.58 12.92 -7.92
N GLY A 23 -17.74 11.81 -7.20
CA GLY A 23 -17.40 10.46 -7.72
C GLY A 23 -15.90 10.13 -7.69
N LEU A 24 -15.08 10.94 -7.05
CA LEU A 24 -13.63 10.75 -6.91
C LEU A 24 -13.28 10.05 -5.58
N PRO A 25 -12.17 9.30 -5.52
CA PRO A 25 -11.66 8.76 -4.26
C PRO A 25 -11.39 9.86 -3.23
N GLY A 26 -11.86 9.67 -1.98
CA GLY A 26 -11.73 10.68 -0.92
C GLY A 26 -10.29 11.01 -0.53
N LEU A 27 -9.35 10.07 -0.74
CA LEU A 27 -7.93 10.27 -0.49
C LEU A 27 -7.33 11.44 -1.31
N LEU A 28 -7.90 11.73 -2.50
CA LEU A 28 -7.45 12.87 -3.30
C LEU A 28 -7.72 14.19 -2.58
N GLY A 29 -8.89 14.33 -1.97
CA GLY A 29 -9.22 15.51 -1.16
C GLY A 29 -8.26 15.69 0.01
N MET A 30 -7.84 14.60 0.65
CA MET A 30 -6.86 14.64 1.74
C MET A 30 -5.48 15.07 1.25
N ILE A 31 -5.00 14.54 0.10
CA ILE A 31 -3.72 14.95 -0.50
C ILE A 31 -3.78 16.43 -0.90
N PHE A 32 -4.84 16.88 -1.56
CA PHE A 32 -5.03 18.30 -1.91
C PHE A 32 -5.06 19.19 -0.68
N THR A 33 -5.70 18.77 0.41
CA THR A 33 -5.65 19.47 1.69
C THR A 33 -4.20 19.63 2.17
N GLY A 34 -3.40 18.57 2.09
CA GLY A 34 -2.01 18.62 2.48
C GLY A 34 -1.18 19.59 1.62
N ILE A 35 -1.36 19.56 0.32
CA ILE A 35 -0.71 20.49 -0.62
C ILE A 35 -1.08 21.93 -0.29
N LEU A 36 -2.36 22.21 -0.03
CA LEU A 36 -2.84 23.56 0.28
C LEU A 36 -2.35 24.06 1.63
N LEU A 37 -2.43 23.24 2.68
CA LEU A 37 -2.03 23.61 4.04
C LEU A 37 -0.51 23.56 4.26
N GLY A 38 0.20 22.87 3.38
CA GLY A 38 1.63 22.60 3.48
C GLY A 38 2.52 23.83 3.29
N PRO A 39 3.83 23.68 3.56
CA PRO A 39 4.80 24.80 3.55
C PRO A 39 5.02 25.41 2.17
N TYR A 40 4.69 24.68 1.12
CA TYR A 40 4.87 25.15 -0.27
C TYR A 40 3.66 25.94 -0.83
N CYS A 41 2.57 26.09 -0.05
CA CYS A 41 1.38 26.85 -0.44
C CYS A 41 1.00 27.85 0.66
N LEU A 42 0.12 27.48 1.60
CA LEU A 42 -0.38 28.40 2.64
C LEU A 42 0.47 28.43 3.91
N GLY A 43 1.30 27.41 4.15
CA GLY A 43 2.17 27.33 5.33
C GLY A 43 1.41 27.26 6.66
N LEU A 44 0.18 26.70 6.69
CA LEU A 44 -0.67 26.65 7.88
C LEU A 44 -0.37 25.46 8.79
N ILE A 45 0.45 24.51 8.35
CA ILE A 45 0.91 23.38 9.17
C ILE A 45 2.18 23.83 9.91
N ASP A 46 2.11 23.81 11.22
CA ASP A 46 3.19 24.17 12.13
C ASP A 46 4.42 23.26 11.94
N SER A 47 5.62 23.84 12.03
CA SER A 47 6.89 23.14 11.86
C SER A 47 7.07 22.00 12.88
N SER A 48 6.54 22.13 14.09
CA SER A 48 6.58 21.07 15.11
C SER A 48 5.85 19.80 14.65
N LEU A 49 4.77 19.94 13.88
CA LEU A 49 4.04 18.80 13.32
C LEU A 49 4.73 18.23 12.08
N LEU A 50 5.32 19.10 11.25
CA LEU A 50 6.08 18.65 10.07
C LEU A 50 7.32 17.86 10.48
N ASN A 51 8.00 18.24 11.56
CA ASN A 51 9.17 17.52 12.07
C ASN A 51 8.88 16.09 12.53
N ILE A 52 7.68 15.83 13.06
CA ILE A 52 7.24 14.47 13.46
C ILE A 52 6.38 13.77 12.40
N SER A 53 6.24 14.38 11.22
CA SER A 53 5.35 13.86 10.18
C SER A 53 5.76 12.49 9.67
N SER A 54 7.07 12.17 9.62
CA SER A 54 7.59 10.85 9.28
C SER A 54 7.10 9.77 10.25
N GLU A 55 7.17 10.06 11.56
CA GLU A 55 6.73 9.12 12.59
C GLU A 55 5.21 8.90 12.56
N LEU A 56 4.44 9.97 12.34
CA LEU A 56 2.98 9.86 12.20
C LEU A 56 2.57 9.02 10.97
N ARG A 57 3.29 9.15 9.86
CA ARG A 57 3.07 8.31 8.67
C ARG A 57 3.49 6.86 8.91
N LYS A 58 4.59 6.64 9.67
CA LYS A 58 5.04 5.29 10.06
C LYS A 58 4.00 4.60 10.96
N ILE A 59 3.41 5.32 11.91
CA ILE A 59 2.28 4.82 12.72
C ILE A 59 1.08 4.44 11.85
N ALA A 60 0.72 5.27 10.88
CA ALA A 60 -0.36 4.96 9.95
C ALA A 60 -0.07 3.70 9.11
N LEU A 61 1.18 3.53 8.65
CA LEU A 61 1.63 2.32 7.94
C LEU A 61 1.51 1.07 8.83
N ILE A 62 1.90 1.15 10.09
CA ILE A 62 1.76 0.04 11.05
C ILE A 62 0.29 -0.34 11.24
N ILE A 63 -0.61 0.65 11.38
CA ILE A 63 -2.05 0.42 11.53
C ILE A 63 -2.62 -0.29 10.31
N ILE A 64 -2.26 0.14 9.09
CA ILE A 64 -2.80 -0.48 7.87
C ILE A 64 -2.24 -1.90 7.66
N LEU A 65 -0.96 -2.15 7.96
CA LEU A 65 -0.36 -3.48 7.86
C LEU A 65 -0.97 -4.47 8.86
N MET A 66 -1.17 -4.05 10.11
CA MET A 66 -1.86 -4.88 11.11
C MET A 66 -3.29 -5.19 10.66
N ARG A 67 -4.01 -4.19 10.17
CA ARG A 67 -5.36 -4.36 9.62
C ARG A 67 -5.36 -5.34 8.45
N ALA A 68 -4.41 -5.21 7.52
CA ALA A 68 -4.27 -6.11 6.37
C ALA A 68 -4.02 -7.55 6.83
N GLY A 69 -3.08 -7.76 7.77
CA GLY A 69 -2.79 -9.08 8.33
C GLY A 69 -3.99 -9.71 9.05
N LEU A 70 -4.76 -8.94 9.83
CA LEU A 70 -5.96 -9.43 10.53
C LEU A 70 -7.11 -9.80 9.58
N ASN A 71 -7.16 -9.25 8.37
CA ASN A 71 -8.19 -9.50 7.37
C ASN A 71 -7.78 -10.56 6.34
N LEU A 72 -6.49 -10.84 6.18
CA LEU A 72 -6.00 -11.76 5.17
C LEU A 72 -6.31 -13.21 5.55
N ASP A 73 -7.14 -13.86 4.76
CA ASP A 73 -7.37 -15.31 4.84
C ASP A 73 -6.56 -16.03 3.76
N LEU A 74 -5.52 -16.75 4.20
CA LEU A 74 -4.68 -17.53 3.30
C LEU A 74 -5.44 -18.67 2.58
N SER A 75 -6.63 -19.05 3.07
CA SER A 75 -7.48 -20.01 2.41
C SER A 75 -8.06 -19.47 1.11
N ASP A 76 -8.37 -18.17 1.05
CA ASP A 76 -8.85 -17.51 -0.17
C ASP A 76 -7.77 -17.54 -1.27
N LEU A 77 -6.51 -17.27 -0.91
CA LEU A 77 -5.39 -17.37 -1.84
C LEU A 77 -5.23 -18.78 -2.44
N LYS A 78 -5.38 -19.81 -1.59
CA LYS A 78 -5.34 -21.22 -2.03
C LYS A 78 -6.53 -21.57 -2.92
N ARG A 79 -7.72 -21.03 -2.63
CA ARG A 79 -8.95 -21.29 -3.38
C ARG A 79 -8.89 -20.75 -4.80
N VAL A 80 -8.31 -19.57 -4.98
CA VAL A 80 -8.14 -18.94 -6.30
C VAL A 80 -6.96 -19.56 -7.08
N GLY A 81 -5.98 -20.09 -6.38
CA GLY A 81 -4.88 -20.88 -6.94
C GLY A 81 -3.77 -20.07 -7.61
N ARG A 82 -3.13 -20.66 -8.63
CA ARG A 82 -1.93 -20.13 -9.31
C ARG A 82 -2.03 -18.64 -9.72
N PRO A 83 -3.09 -18.15 -10.34
CA PRO A 83 -3.15 -16.74 -10.75
C PRO A 83 -3.03 -15.78 -9.58
N ALA A 84 -3.68 -16.07 -8.44
CA ALA A 84 -3.61 -15.23 -7.25
C ALA A 84 -2.19 -15.16 -6.67
N ILE A 85 -1.49 -16.29 -6.62
CA ILE A 85 -0.10 -16.33 -6.16
C ILE A 85 0.79 -15.48 -7.06
N LEU A 86 0.67 -15.63 -8.38
CA LEU A 86 1.47 -14.83 -9.32
C LEU A 86 1.16 -13.33 -9.23
N MET A 87 -0.10 -12.96 -8.98
CA MET A 87 -0.50 -11.57 -8.82
C MET A 87 0.08 -10.91 -7.57
N CYS A 88 0.58 -11.67 -6.61
CA CYS A 88 1.23 -11.13 -5.41
C CYS A 88 2.59 -10.45 -5.68
N PHE A 89 3.26 -10.75 -6.80
CA PHE A 89 4.60 -10.24 -7.06
C PHE A 89 4.91 -9.95 -8.54
N VAL A 90 4.37 -10.73 -9.50
CA VAL A 90 4.74 -10.58 -10.92
C VAL A 90 4.40 -9.19 -11.46
N PRO A 91 3.20 -8.61 -11.22
CA PRO A 91 2.88 -7.27 -11.70
C PRO A 91 3.82 -6.21 -11.14
N ALA A 92 4.18 -6.32 -9.86
CA ALA A 92 5.13 -5.42 -9.21
C ALA A 92 6.55 -5.55 -9.78
N CYS A 93 7.03 -6.78 -10.05
CA CYS A 93 8.31 -7.00 -10.72
C CYS A 93 8.34 -6.34 -12.10
N PHE A 94 7.30 -6.53 -12.91
CA PHE A 94 7.23 -5.91 -14.24
C PHE A 94 7.22 -4.39 -14.15
N GLU A 95 6.49 -3.82 -13.21
CA GLU A 95 6.46 -2.37 -13.01
C GLU A 95 7.81 -1.82 -12.55
N MET A 96 8.51 -2.49 -11.62
CA MET A 96 9.87 -2.13 -11.19
C MET A 96 10.85 -2.20 -12.36
N VAL A 97 10.80 -3.26 -13.17
CA VAL A 97 11.63 -3.37 -14.37
C VAL A 97 11.32 -2.22 -15.34
N GLY A 98 10.05 -1.92 -15.58
CA GLY A 98 9.64 -0.78 -16.39
C GLY A 98 10.21 0.54 -15.86
N MET A 99 10.20 0.75 -14.55
CA MET A 99 10.76 1.94 -13.91
C MET A 99 12.28 2.01 -14.10
N ILE A 100 13.00 0.92 -13.87
CA ILE A 100 14.46 0.84 -14.05
C ILE A 100 14.87 1.12 -15.51
N LEU A 101 14.05 0.73 -16.48
CA LEU A 101 14.32 0.95 -17.90
C LEU A 101 13.97 2.37 -18.38
N LEU A 102 12.89 2.94 -17.87
CA LEU A 102 12.35 4.21 -18.37
C LEU A 102 12.82 5.43 -17.56
N ALA A 103 12.90 5.33 -16.23
CA ALA A 103 13.18 6.51 -15.39
C ALA A 103 14.57 7.10 -15.60
N PRO A 104 15.65 6.33 -15.80
CA PRO A 104 16.97 6.91 -16.14
C PRO A 104 16.94 7.72 -17.42
N LYS A 105 16.18 7.27 -18.43
CA LYS A 105 16.08 7.95 -19.73
C LYS A 105 15.21 9.20 -19.69
N LEU A 106 14.12 9.19 -18.90
CA LEU A 106 13.15 10.27 -18.86
C LEU A 106 13.49 11.32 -17.79
N LEU A 107 14.09 10.91 -16.68
CA LEU A 107 14.35 11.76 -15.52
C LEU A 107 15.84 11.96 -15.22
N GLY A 108 16.75 11.26 -15.91
CA GLY A 108 18.19 11.38 -15.72
C GLY A 108 18.70 10.88 -14.35
N ILE A 109 18.01 9.93 -13.72
CA ILE A 109 18.37 9.37 -12.41
C ILE A 109 19.17 8.08 -12.55
N SER A 110 19.86 7.66 -11.46
CA SER A 110 20.60 6.41 -11.45
C SER A 110 19.69 5.18 -11.53
N LEU A 111 20.25 4.02 -11.89
CA LEU A 111 19.50 2.74 -11.89
C LEU A 111 19.01 2.37 -10.50
N LEU A 112 19.78 2.66 -9.45
CA LEU A 112 19.41 2.39 -8.07
C LEU A 112 18.27 3.31 -7.61
N ASP A 113 18.33 4.61 -7.95
CA ASP A 113 17.24 5.54 -7.69
C ASP A 113 15.95 5.13 -8.41
N ALA A 114 16.09 4.65 -9.65
CA ALA A 114 14.98 4.11 -10.42
C ALA A 114 14.40 2.83 -9.80
N ALA A 115 15.23 1.97 -9.21
CA ALA A 115 14.79 0.77 -8.50
C ALA A 115 14.04 1.13 -7.19
N ILE A 116 14.54 2.11 -6.43
CA ILE A 116 13.85 2.65 -5.24
C ILE A 116 12.49 3.24 -5.66
N MET A 117 12.48 4.10 -6.68
CA MET A 117 11.24 4.70 -7.19
C MET A 117 10.27 3.64 -7.69
N GLY A 118 10.76 2.62 -8.40
CA GLY A 118 9.99 1.50 -8.89
C GLY A 118 9.33 0.71 -7.76
N SER A 119 10.09 0.40 -6.71
CA SER A 119 9.54 -0.30 -5.55
C SER A 119 8.50 0.56 -4.81
N VAL A 120 8.68 1.87 -4.68
CA VAL A 120 7.66 2.76 -4.09
C VAL A 120 6.37 2.74 -4.91
N VAL A 121 6.45 2.80 -6.23
CA VAL A 121 5.27 2.92 -7.10
C VAL A 121 4.60 1.57 -7.37
N ALA A 122 5.32 0.46 -7.30
CA ALA A 122 4.85 -0.85 -7.77
C ALA A 122 3.64 -1.44 -7.03
N ALA A 123 3.33 -1.04 -5.79
CA ALA A 123 2.18 -1.58 -5.07
C ALA A 123 0.84 -1.15 -5.69
N VAL A 124 -0.13 -2.06 -5.69
CA VAL A 124 -1.53 -1.73 -5.98
C VAL A 124 -2.24 -1.27 -4.70
N SER A 125 -3.20 -0.39 -4.81
CA SER A 125 -3.85 0.16 -3.61
C SER A 125 -5.10 -0.61 -3.17
N PRO A 126 -5.08 -1.32 -2.03
CA PRO A 126 -6.28 -1.89 -1.43
C PRO A 126 -7.36 -0.83 -1.11
N ALA A 127 -6.97 0.39 -0.76
CA ALA A 127 -7.91 1.44 -0.40
C ALA A 127 -8.87 1.82 -1.55
N VAL A 128 -8.42 1.71 -2.80
CA VAL A 128 -9.24 1.96 -4.00
C VAL A 128 -9.98 0.69 -4.43
N ILE A 129 -9.32 -0.46 -4.36
CA ILE A 129 -9.81 -1.72 -4.95
C ILE A 129 -10.81 -2.41 -4.05
N VAL A 130 -10.54 -2.52 -2.73
CA VAL A 130 -11.36 -3.32 -1.81
C VAL A 130 -12.83 -2.91 -1.82
N PRO A 131 -13.20 -1.62 -1.69
CA PRO A 131 -14.61 -1.23 -1.73
C PRO A 131 -15.30 -1.63 -3.04
N LYS A 132 -14.59 -1.50 -4.17
CA LYS A 132 -15.14 -1.85 -5.49
C LYS A 132 -15.29 -3.35 -5.67
N MET A 133 -14.32 -4.14 -5.27
CA MET A 133 -14.41 -5.62 -5.36
C MET A 133 -15.51 -6.18 -4.45
N LEU A 134 -15.70 -5.62 -3.24
CA LEU A 134 -16.81 -6.01 -2.37
C LEU A 134 -18.17 -5.66 -3.01
N GLN A 135 -18.30 -4.46 -3.58
CA GLN A 135 -19.50 -4.08 -4.34
C GLN A 135 -19.80 -5.06 -5.47
N LEU A 136 -18.79 -5.45 -6.27
CA LEU A 136 -18.93 -6.43 -7.36
C LEU A 136 -19.38 -7.80 -6.84
N MET A 137 -18.86 -8.23 -5.70
CA MET A 137 -19.28 -9.49 -5.05
C MET A 137 -20.74 -9.41 -4.59
N ASP A 138 -21.15 -8.29 -4.01
CA ASP A 138 -22.53 -8.07 -3.55
C ASP A 138 -23.52 -8.02 -4.73
N GLU A 139 -23.13 -7.39 -5.84
CA GLU A 139 -23.92 -7.30 -7.06
C GLU A 139 -23.87 -8.57 -7.93
N GLY A 140 -22.96 -9.52 -7.64
CA GLY A 140 -22.79 -10.80 -8.35
C GLY A 140 -22.05 -10.70 -9.68
N TYR A 141 -21.19 -9.68 -9.89
CA TYR A 141 -20.40 -9.56 -11.11
C TYR A 141 -19.02 -10.24 -10.97
N GLY A 142 -18.67 -11.09 -11.94
CA GLY A 142 -17.39 -11.80 -12.00
C GLY A 142 -17.20 -12.84 -10.89
N THR A 143 -18.24 -13.19 -10.14
CA THR A 143 -18.21 -14.10 -9.00
C THR A 143 -17.99 -15.55 -9.42
N LYS A 144 -18.55 -15.95 -10.57
CA LYS A 144 -18.37 -17.30 -11.12
C LYS A 144 -16.92 -17.68 -11.37
N GLU A 145 -16.17 -16.75 -11.93
CA GLU A 145 -14.73 -16.91 -12.20
C GLU A 145 -13.84 -16.40 -11.04
N SER A 146 -14.46 -16.07 -9.90
CA SER A 146 -13.76 -15.56 -8.69
C SER A 146 -12.85 -14.33 -8.97
N ILE A 147 -13.22 -13.46 -9.91
CA ILE A 147 -12.42 -12.30 -10.31
C ILE A 147 -12.22 -11.31 -9.15
N PRO A 148 -13.26 -10.87 -8.40
CA PRO A 148 -13.06 -10.00 -7.26
C PRO A 148 -12.15 -10.61 -6.20
N GLN A 149 -12.31 -11.91 -5.90
CA GLN A 149 -11.49 -12.62 -4.93
C GLN A 149 -10.03 -12.71 -5.41
N LEU A 150 -9.80 -12.96 -6.69
CA LEU A 150 -8.47 -12.99 -7.30
C LEU A 150 -7.74 -11.66 -7.10
N ILE A 151 -8.41 -10.54 -7.40
CA ILE A 151 -7.86 -9.20 -7.28
C ILE A 151 -7.58 -8.87 -5.81
N LEU A 152 -8.52 -9.16 -4.90
CA LEU A 152 -8.35 -8.94 -3.46
C LEU A 152 -7.19 -9.74 -2.87
N ALA A 153 -7.09 -11.02 -3.22
CA ALA A 153 -6.05 -11.91 -2.72
C ALA A 153 -4.66 -11.46 -3.19
N GLY A 154 -4.51 -11.13 -4.48
CA GLY A 154 -3.26 -10.60 -5.03
C GLY A 154 -2.86 -9.28 -4.39
N ALA A 155 -3.79 -8.32 -4.34
CA ALA A 155 -3.54 -6.98 -3.79
C ALA A 155 -3.14 -6.99 -2.31
N SER A 156 -3.62 -7.96 -1.53
CA SER A 156 -3.29 -8.03 -0.09
C SER A 156 -1.85 -8.44 0.18
N VAL A 157 -1.20 -9.16 -0.73
CA VAL A 157 0.18 -9.65 -0.57
C VAL A 157 1.17 -8.81 -1.38
N ASP A 158 0.72 -8.16 -2.46
CA ASP A 158 1.51 -7.27 -3.31
C ASP A 158 2.20 -6.17 -2.49
N ASP A 159 1.49 -5.57 -1.53
CA ASP A 159 2.02 -4.54 -0.62
C ASP A 159 3.27 -5.03 0.15
N VAL A 160 3.24 -6.27 0.63
CA VAL A 160 4.36 -6.86 1.39
C VAL A 160 5.57 -7.04 0.51
N PHE A 161 5.39 -7.64 -0.66
CA PHE A 161 6.46 -7.85 -1.62
C PHE A 161 7.16 -6.53 -1.99
N VAL A 162 6.35 -5.50 -2.25
CA VAL A 162 6.84 -4.17 -2.63
C VAL A 162 7.62 -3.51 -1.49
N ILE A 163 7.14 -3.61 -0.23
CA ILE A 163 7.83 -3.04 0.93
C ILE A 163 9.18 -3.72 1.14
N VAL A 164 9.25 -5.04 0.96
CA VAL A 164 10.51 -5.79 1.04
C VAL A 164 11.51 -5.31 -0.01
N MET A 165 11.07 -5.19 -1.26
CA MET A 165 11.94 -4.71 -2.34
C MET A 165 12.40 -3.27 -2.10
N PHE A 166 11.49 -2.43 -1.57
CA PHE A 166 11.81 -1.06 -1.19
C PHE A 166 12.88 -1.00 -0.10
N THR A 167 12.72 -1.75 0.98
CA THR A 167 13.69 -1.80 2.10
C THR A 167 15.06 -2.26 1.60
N ALA A 168 15.09 -3.26 0.71
CA ALA A 168 16.32 -3.75 0.10
C ALA A 168 17.06 -2.68 -0.73
N PHE A 169 16.34 -2.01 -1.63
CA PHE A 169 16.96 -0.97 -2.47
C PHE A 169 17.33 0.27 -1.66
N LEU A 170 16.57 0.60 -0.63
CA LEU A 170 16.88 1.69 0.28
C LEU A 170 18.18 1.42 1.06
N GLY A 171 18.35 0.22 1.62
CA GLY A 171 19.57 -0.19 2.30
C GLY A 171 20.80 -0.12 1.39
N LEU A 172 20.67 -0.60 0.14
CA LEU A 172 21.75 -0.47 -0.87
C LEU A 172 22.13 1.00 -1.13
N ALA A 173 21.16 1.92 -1.12
CA ALA A 173 21.42 3.34 -1.38
C ALA A 173 22.05 4.07 -0.16
N GLN A 174 21.87 3.54 1.05
CA GLN A 174 22.46 4.10 2.26
C GLN A 174 23.93 3.70 2.49
N GLY A 175 24.54 2.99 1.54
CA GLY A 175 25.96 2.67 1.58
C GLY A 175 26.27 1.34 2.28
N GLU A 176 25.28 0.51 2.54
CA GLU A 176 25.53 -0.89 2.79
C GLU A 176 26.27 -1.45 1.56
N SER A 177 27.51 -1.87 1.75
CA SER A 177 28.32 -2.40 0.65
C SER A 177 27.52 -3.43 -0.13
N VAL A 178 27.53 -3.31 -1.48
CA VAL A 178 26.90 -4.30 -2.38
C VAL A 178 27.76 -5.56 -2.32
N ASP A 179 27.72 -6.24 -1.20
CA ASP A 179 28.30 -7.56 -1.07
C ASP A 179 27.23 -8.60 -1.44
N ILE A 180 27.65 -9.73 -1.99
CA ILE A 180 26.78 -10.88 -2.27
C ILE A 180 25.94 -11.24 -1.03
N LEU A 181 26.48 -11.01 0.15
CA LEU A 181 25.79 -11.14 1.45
C LEU A 181 24.55 -10.24 1.57
N SER A 182 24.54 -9.02 1.01
CA SER A 182 23.37 -8.13 1.04
C SER A 182 22.18 -8.71 0.28
N PHE A 183 22.44 -9.41 -0.84
CA PHE A 183 21.36 -10.12 -1.57
C PHE A 183 20.81 -11.33 -0.80
N VAL A 184 21.60 -11.97 0.07
CA VAL A 184 21.17 -13.06 0.94
C VAL A 184 20.40 -12.51 2.14
N ASN A 185 20.76 -11.32 2.62
CA ASN A 185 20.09 -10.66 3.75
C ASN A 185 18.62 -10.32 3.45
N ILE A 186 18.26 -10.04 2.19
CA ILE A 186 16.87 -9.75 1.80
C ILE A 186 15.94 -10.95 2.06
N PRO A 187 16.16 -12.14 1.46
CA PRO A 187 15.35 -13.31 1.78
C PRO A 187 15.39 -13.68 3.26
N LEU A 188 16.53 -13.47 3.91
CA LEU A 188 16.69 -13.77 5.33
C LEU A 188 15.87 -12.83 6.22
N SER A 189 15.84 -11.53 5.93
CA SER A 189 15.00 -10.54 6.65
C SER A 189 13.51 -10.83 6.49
N ILE A 190 13.10 -11.29 5.31
CA ILE A 190 11.72 -11.75 5.06
C ILE A 190 11.42 -12.97 5.94
N LEU A 191 12.29 -13.97 5.90
CA LEU A 191 12.08 -15.23 6.61
C LEU A 191 12.05 -15.01 8.13
N THR A 192 12.99 -14.24 8.67
CA THR A 192 13.03 -13.90 10.11
C THR A 192 11.80 -13.10 10.54
N GLY A 193 11.34 -12.13 9.70
CA GLY A 193 10.10 -11.39 9.92
C GLY A 193 8.88 -12.30 9.93
N ILE A 194 8.76 -13.22 8.96
CA ILE A 194 7.68 -14.20 8.89
C ILE A 194 7.65 -15.10 10.13
N ILE A 195 8.80 -15.67 10.51
CA ILE A 195 8.90 -16.57 11.67
C ILE A 195 8.54 -15.83 12.96
N CYS A 196 9.12 -14.66 13.19
CA CYS A 196 8.83 -13.84 14.37
C CYS A 196 7.33 -13.46 14.42
N GLY A 197 6.78 -12.95 13.33
CA GLY A 197 5.35 -12.61 13.23
C GLY A 197 4.44 -13.81 13.47
N ALA A 198 4.79 -14.97 12.90
CA ALA A 198 4.03 -16.20 13.10
C ALA A 198 4.03 -16.68 14.55
N LEU A 199 5.18 -16.63 15.21
CA LEU A 199 5.30 -16.99 16.63
C LEU A 199 4.50 -16.05 17.52
N LEU A 200 4.65 -14.73 17.32
CA LEU A 200 3.89 -13.71 18.05
C LEU A 200 2.39 -13.84 17.81
N GLY A 201 1.95 -14.02 16.56
CA GLY A 201 0.53 -14.17 16.22
C GLY A 201 -0.11 -15.40 16.86
N LYS A 202 0.60 -16.54 16.88
CA LYS A 202 0.17 -17.75 17.62
C LYS A 202 0.16 -17.50 19.13
N GLY A 203 1.21 -16.88 19.68
CA GLY A 203 1.30 -16.53 21.08
C GLY A 203 0.14 -15.65 21.54
N PHE A 204 -0.18 -14.60 20.76
CA PHE A 204 -1.34 -13.74 21.06
C PHE A 204 -2.67 -14.46 20.90
N ALA A 205 -2.81 -15.39 19.96
CA ALA A 205 -4.02 -16.19 19.85
C ALA A 205 -4.27 -17.02 21.12
N ILE A 206 -3.21 -17.65 21.69
CA ILE A 206 -3.29 -18.42 22.94
C ILE A 206 -3.54 -17.48 24.12
N PHE A 207 -2.78 -16.38 24.20
CA PHE A 207 -2.89 -15.40 25.28
C PHE A 207 -4.29 -14.78 25.35
N PHE A 208 -4.88 -14.39 24.22
CA PHE A 208 -6.22 -13.80 24.15
C PHE A 208 -7.36 -14.80 24.36
N LYS A 209 -7.11 -16.11 24.13
CA LYS A 209 -8.06 -17.16 24.52
C LYS A 209 -8.07 -17.39 26.02
N LYS A 210 -6.87 -17.38 26.65
CA LYS A 210 -6.75 -17.65 28.09
C LYS A 210 -7.17 -16.46 28.95
N ASN A 211 -6.86 -15.23 28.49
CA ASN A 211 -7.10 -14.01 29.25
C ASN A 211 -8.26 -13.20 28.63
N HIS A 212 -9.38 -13.11 29.37
CA HIS A 212 -10.52 -12.30 28.96
C HIS A 212 -10.25 -10.83 29.25
N MET A 213 -9.91 -10.07 28.20
CA MET A 213 -9.69 -8.63 28.27
C MET A 213 -10.45 -7.89 27.18
N ARG A 214 -10.70 -6.59 27.39
CA ARG A 214 -11.38 -5.74 26.42
C ARG A 214 -10.59 -5.65 25.12
N ASP A 215 -11.30 -5.66 23.96
CA ASP A 215 -10.64 -5.61 22.64
C ASP A 215 -9.77 -4.34 22.45
N THR A 216 -10.12 -3.21 23.11
CA THR A 216 -9.30 -2.00 23.11
C THR A 216 -7.92 -2.22 23.74
N VAL A 217 -7.86 -2.97 24.84
CA VAL A 217 -6.58 -3.34 25.49
C VAL A 217 -5.76 -4.22 24.58
N LYS A 218 -6.39 -5.21 23.90
CA LYS A 218 -5.72 -6.08 22.92
C LYS A 218 -5.09 -5.27 21.79
N ILE A 219 -5.79 -4.23 21.29
CA ILE A 219 -5.25 -3.36 20.25
C ILE A 219 -4.02 -2.59 20.71
N LEU A 220 -4.06 -2.03 21.92
CA LEU A 220 -2.91 -1.31 22.47
C LEU A 220 -1.71 -2.24 22.63
N ILE A 221 -1.91 -3.47 23.11
CA ILE A 221 -0.85 -4.49 23.19
C ILE A 221 -0.27 -4.79 21.80
N LEU A 222 -1.14 -5.05 20.80
CA LEU A 222 -0.68 -5.34 19.45
C LEU A 222 0.09 -4.17 18.82
N LEU A 223 -0.38 -2.93 19.01
CA LEU A 223 0.31 -1.73 18.53
C LEU A 223 1.65 -1.53 19.26
N SER A 224 1.68 -1.71 20.58
CA SER A 224 2.94 -1.59 21.34
C SER A 224 3.99 -2.59 20.86
N VAL A 225 3.59 -3.85 20.64
CA VAL A 225 4.49 -4.86 20.08
C VAL A 225 4.88 -4.54 18.64
N ALA A 226 3.95 -4.01 17.84
CA ALA A 226 4.25 -3.58 16.47
C ALA A 226 5.29 -2.44 16.46
N PHE A 227 5.21 -1.47 17.37
CA PHE A 227 6.21 -0.41 17.50
C PHE A 227 7.57 -0.97 17.89
N ILE A 228 7.62 -1.93 18.83
CA ILE A 228 8.85 -2.61 19.20
C ILE A 228 9.46 -3.34 18.00
N LEU A 229 8.66 -4.06 17.21
CA LEU A 229 9.14 -4.80 16.04
C LEU A 229 9.78 -3.89 14.99
N VAL A 230 9.22 -2.71 14.75
CA VAL A 230 9.80 -1.73 13.82
C VAL A 230 11.10 -1.13 14.39
N THR A 231 11.14 -0.83 15.68
CA THR A 231 12.38 -0.34 16.33
C THR A 231 13.48 -1.41 16.35
N LEU A 232 13.13 -2.68 16.51
CA LEU A 232 14.08 -3.80 16.46
C LEU A 232 14.69 -3.98 15.07
N GLU A 233 13.99 -3.64 13.99
CA GLU A 233 14.53 -3.65 12.63
C GLU A 233 15.77 -2.77 12.51
N ASP A 234 15.74 -1.58 13.12
CA ASP A 234 16.83 -0.61 13.09
C ASP A 234 17.93 -0.93 14.12
N ALA A 235 17.62 -1.69 15.18
CA ALA A 235 18.52 -1.93 16.32
C ALA A 235 19.27 -3.26 16.26
N LEU A 236 18.78 -4.24 15.53
CA LEU A 236 19.37 -5.58 15.47
C LEU A 236 20.47 -5.69 14.41
N PRO A 237 21.59 -6.34 14.69
CA PRO A 237 22.63 -6.59 13.71
C PRO A 237 22.31 -7.75 12.75
N ILE A 238 21.13 -8.36 12.88
CA ILE A 238 20.65 -9.45 12.03
C ILE A 238 19.61 -8.95 11.05
N PRO A 239 19.56 -9.49 9.81
CA PRO A 239 18.52 -9.16 8.86
C PRO A 239 17.14 -9.51 9.43
N PHE A 240 16.30 -8.48 9.65
CA PHE A 240 14.97 -8.60 10.23
C PHE A 240 14.04 -7.56 9.64
N SER A 241 12.84 -7.93 9.22
CA SER A 241 11.82 -6.98 8.78
C SER A 241 10.67 -6.91 9.77
N GLY A 242 10.59 -5.78 10.49
CA GLY A 242 9.53 -5.48 11.46
C GLY A 242 8.17 -5.33 10.80
N LEU A 243 8.11 -4.73 9.60
CA LEU A 243 6.85 -4.54 8.87
C LEU A 243 6.25 -5.87 8.43
N ILE A 244 7.07 -6.80 7.96
CA ILE A 244 6.65 -8.17 7.63
C ILE A 244 6.19 -8.90 8.90
N ALA A 245 6.94 -8.78 9.99
CA ALA A 245 6.57 -9.40 11.25
C ALA A 245 5.19 -8.92 11.76
N ILE A 246 4.89 -7.63 11.65
CA ILE A 246 3.58 -7.06 12.01
C ILE A 246 2.46 -7.69 11.18
N MET A 247 2.63 -7.78 9.87
CA MET A 247 1.61 -8.34 9.01
C MET A 247 1.39 -9.82 9.29
N PHE A 248 2.47 -10.61 9.41
CA PHE A 248 2.36 -12.04 9.72
C PHE A 248 1.84 -12.31 11.14
N MET A 249 2.11 -11.42 12.10
CA MET A 249 1.47 -11.46 13.42
C MET A 249 -0.05 -11.35 13.30
N GLY A 250 -0.57 -10.44 12.47
CA GLY A 250 -1.99 -10.33 12.16
C GLY A 250 -2.56 -11.59 11.48
N ILE A 251 -1.89 -12.10 10.45
CA ILE A 251 -2.30 -13.30 9.69
C ILE A 251 -2.38 -14.53 10.62
N PHE A 252 -1.37 -14.76 11.42
CA PHE A 252 -1.36 -15.94 12.31
C PHE A 252 -2.31 -15.78 13.51
N LEU A 253 -2.58 -14.57 13.97
CA LEU A 253 -3.66 -14.30 14.92
C LEU A 253 -5.01 -14.61 14.28
N GLN A 254 -5.26 -14.20 13.04
CA GLN A 254 -6.48 -14.50 12.28
C GLN A 254 -6.65 -16.01 12.11
N ARG A 255 -5.62 -16.71 11.66
CA ARG A 255 -5.66 -18.17 11.45
C ARG A 255 -5.96 -18.97 12.72
N ASN A 256 -5.41 -18.56 13.87
CA ASN A 256 -5.52 -19.30 15.13
C ASN A 256 -6.69 -18.84 16.03
N HIS A 257 -7.22 -17.61 15.82
CA HIS A 257 -8.33 -17.05 16.57
C HIS A 257 -9.18 -16.08 15.73
N SER A 258 -9.85 -16.60 14.70
CA SER A 258 -10.59 -15.82 13.71
C SER A 258 -11.69 -14.93 14.32
N VAL A 259 -12.39 -15.39 15.37
CA VAL A 259 -13.44 -14.62 16.04
C VAL A 259 -12.88 -13.34 16.68
N ALA A 260 -11.75 -13.42 17.39
CA ALA A 260 -11.11 -12.25 17.96
C ALA A 260 -10.53 -11.35 16.84
N SER A 261 -9.90 -11.94 15.83
CA SER A 261 -9.34 -11.21 14.70
C SER A 261 -10.39 -10.34 14.00
N LYS A 262 -11.58 -10.87 13.70
CA LYS A 262 -12.68 -10.11 13.10
C LYS A 262 -13.10 -8.90 13.95
N ARG A 263 -13.23 -9.07 15.28
CA ARG A 263 -13.56 -7.96 16.19
C ARG A 263 -12.44 -6.91 16.25
N LEU A 264 -11.19 -7.34 16.31
CA LEU A 264 -10.03 -6.45 16.33
C LEU A 264 -9.89 -5.70 15.00
N SER A 265 -10.09 -6.37 13.86
CA SER A 265 -10.10 -5.76 12.54
C SER A 265 -11.11 -4.60 12.43
N VAL A 266 -12.35 -4.78 12.92
CA VAL A 266 -13.36 -3.70 12.95
C VAL A 266 -12.86 -2.48 13.73
N LYS A 267 -12.13 -2.69 14.83
CA LYS A 267 -11.58 -1.58 15.63
C LYS A 267 -10.36 -0.94 14.98
N PHE A 268 -9.47 -1.74 14.35
CA PHE A 268 -8.39 -1.22 13.52
C PHE A 268 -8.91 -0.40 12.34
N ASN A 269 -10.07 -0.77 11.76
CA ASN A 269 -10.73 0.05 10.74
C ASN A 269 -11.15 1.43 11.27
N LYS A 270 -11.57 1.53 12.54
CA LYS A 270 -11.89 2.83 13.18
C LYS A 270 -10.63 3.68 13.41
N LEU A 271 -9.53 3.06 13.86
CA LEU A 271 -8.25 3.74 14.01
C LEU A 271 -7.71 4.22 12.66
N TRP A 272 -7.92 3.41 11.61
CA TRP A 272 -7.49 3.75 10.26
C TRP A 272 -8.11 5.04 9.74
N VAL A 273 -9.34 5.37 10.09
CA VAL A 273 -10.00 6.62 9.64
C VAL A 273 -9.17 7.84 9.99
N GLY A 274 -8.69 7.95 11.22
CA GLY A 274 -7.81 9.06 11.63
C GLY A 274 -6.41 8.96 11.06
N ALA A 275 -5.84 7.76 11.03
CA ALA A 275 -4.52 7.50 10.49
C ALA A 275 -4.46 7.79 8.97
N GLU A 276 -5.51 7.47 8.23
CA GLU A 276 -5.65 7.74 6.80
C GLU A 276 -5.61 9.25 6.51
N VAL A 277 -6.34 10.06 7.26
CA VAL A 277 -6.33 11.52 7.10
C VAL A 277 -4.93 12.07 7.36
N LEU A 278 -4.30 11.67 8.48
CA LEU A 278 -2.93 12.08 8.80
C LEU A 278 -1.95 11.67 7.70
N LEU A 279 -2.02 10.42 7.24
CA LEU A 279 -1.12 9.90 6.22
C LEU A 279 -1.20 10.73 4.93
N PHE A 280 -2.39 10.84 4.35
CA PHE A 280 -2.54 11.48 3.05
C PHE A 280 -2.34 13.00 3.09
N VAL A 281 -2.78 13.67 4.15
CA VAL A 281 -2.56 15.12 4.30
C VAL A 281 -1.09 15.42 4.52
N LEU A 282 -0.39 14.69 5.40
CA LEU A 282 1.04 14.92 5.65
C LEU A 282 1.91 14.57 4.43
N VAL A 283 1.53 13.55 3.64
CA VAL A 283 2.19 13.28 2.36
C VAL A 283 1.98 14.42 1.38
N GLY A 284 0.75 14.92 1.25
CA GLY A 284 0.45 16.09 0.43
C GLY A 284 1.25 17.33 0.85
N ALA A 285 1.42 17.57 2.15
CA ALA A 285 2.19 18.70 2.69
C ALA A 285 3.69 18.63 2.35
N CYS A 286 4.24 17.45 2.11
CA CYS A 286 5.64 17.28 1.68
C CYS A 286 5.87 17.54 0.18
N VAL A 287 4.81 17.70 -0.61
CA VAL A 287 4.93 17.89 -2.07
C VAL A 287 5.38 19.30 -2.41
N ASN A 288 6.52 19.41 -3.07
CA ASN A 288 6.98 20.65 -3.65
C ASN A 288 6.33 20.86 -5.02
N ILE A 289 5.37 21.79 -5.10
CA ILE A 289 4.60 22.07 -6.32
C ILE A 289 5.51 22.50 -7.48
N SER A 290 6.49 23.35 -7.22
CA SER A 290 7.42 23.84 -8.24
C SER A 290 8.25 22.71 -8.83
N TYR A 291 8.63 21.73 -7.99
CA TYR A 291 9.35 20.54 -8.44
C TYR A 291 8.45 19.60 -9.25
N ALA A 292 7.20 19.42 -8.82
CA ALA A 292 6.21 18.63 -9.54
C ALA A 292 5.90 19.20 -10.93
N LEU A 293 5.80 20.52 -11.05
CA LEU A 293 5.61 21.20 -12.34
C LEU A 293 6.85 21.06 -13.25
N LYS A 294 8.07 21.10 -12.70
CA LYS A 294 9.30 20.87 -13.47
C LYS A 294 9.43 19.42 -13.98
N ALA A 295 9.05 18.45 -13.17
CA ALA A 295 9.00 17.04 -13.61
C ALA A 295 7.97 16.80 -14.73
N GLY A 296 6.88 17.57 -14.73
CA GLY A 296 5.95 17.82 -15.82
C GLY A 296 5.56 16.61 -16.66
N MET A 297 5.61 16.77 -17.98
CA MET A 297 5.21 15.77 -18.97
C MET A 297 6.02 14.47 -18.86
N MET A 298 7.31 14.54 -18.51
CA MET A 298 8.14 13.35 -18.39
C MET A 298 7.71 12.43 -17.24
N ALA A 299 7.25 13.02 -16.12
CA ALA A 299 6.68 12.25 -15.02
C ALA A 299 5.38 11.54 -15.44
N ILE A 300 4.52 12.23 -16.18
CA ILE A 300 3.25 11.64 -16.70
C ILE A 300 3.56 10.50 -17.66
N LEU A 301 4.46 10.71 -18.62
CA LEU A 301 4.89 9.67 -19.57
C LEU A 301 5.49 8.47 -18.85
N LEU A 302 6.32 8.70 -17.82
CA LEU A 302 6.89 7.63 -17.01
C LEU A 302 5.78 6.81 -16.31
N ILE A 303 4.83 7.48 -15.64
CA ILE A 303 3.73 6.81 -14.93
C ILE A 303 2.92 5.95 -15.88
N PHE A 304 2.49 6.47 -17.02
CA PHE A 304 1.75 5.68 -18.00
C PHE A 304 2.61 4.56 -18.62
N GLY A 305 3.88 4.82 -18.88
CA GLY A 305 4.82 3.82 -19.37
C GLY A 305 4.94 2.63 -18.43
N VAL A 306 5.17 2.88 -17.13
CA VAL A 306 5.31 1.78 -16.14
C VAL A 306 3.99 1.06 -15.87
N LEU A 307 2.84 1.74 -16.01
CA LEU A 307 1.54 1.07 -15.93
C LEU A 307 1.34 0.04 -17.04
N LEU A 308 1.87 0.28 -18.25
CA LEU A 308 1.83 -0.72 -19.33
C LEU A 308 2.62 -1.98 -18.94
N PHE A 309 3.79 -1.82 -18.32
CA PHE A 309 4.55 -2.96 -17.79
C PHE A 309 3.76 -3.69 -16.71
N ARG A 310 3.12 -2.98 -15.78
CA ARG A 310 2.25 -3.60 -14.78
C ARG A 310 1.11 -4.39 -15.42
N MET A 311 0.41 -3.79 -16.37
CA MET A 311 -0.67 -4.45 -17.11
C MET A 311 -0.19 -5.72 -17.81
N LEU A 312 1.01 -5.69 -18.40
CA LEU A 312 1.65 -6.86 -19.00
C LEU A 312 1.91 -7.95 -17.93
N GLY A 313 2.42 -7.56 -16.76
CA GLY A 313 2.61 -8.48 -15.63
C GLY A 313 1.31 -9.15 -15.19
N VAL A 314 0.21 -8.39 -15.04
CA VAL A 314 -1.13 -8.95 -14.75
C VAL A 314 -1.58 -9.89 -15.85
N PHE A 315 -1.43 -9.50 -17.12
CA PHE A 315 -1.80 -10.35 -18.26
C PHE A 315 -1.08 -11.71 -18.22
N ILE A 316 0.23 -11.71 -17.92
CA ILE A 316 1.02 -12.95 -17.79
C ILE A 316 0.49 -13.84 -16.66
N CYS A 317 0.11 -13.25 -15.51
CA CYS A 317 -0.51 -14.00 -14.41
C CYS A 317 -1.80 -14.71 -14.82
N LEU A 318 -2.57 -14.09 -15.71
CA LEU A 318 -3.86 -14.59 -16.19
C LEU A 318 -3.76 -15.53 -17.40
N LEU A 319 -2.56 -15.80 -17.92
CA LEU A 319 -2.37 -16.81 -18.96
C LEU A 319 -2.76 -18.19 -18.42
N LYS A 320 -3.36 -19.00 -19.30
CA LYS A 320 -3.85 -20.36 -18.97
C LYS A 320 -4.97 -20.35 -17.91
N THR A 321 -5.72 -19.25 -17.77
CA THR A 321 -6.99 -19.20 -17.02
C THR A 321 -8.18 -19.27 -17.96
N SER A 322 -9.36 -19.65 -17.44
CA SER A 322 -10.63 -19.70 -18.19
C SER A 322 -11.22 -18.32 -18.52
N LEU A 323 -10.60 -17.23 -18.03
CA LEU A 323 -11.10 -15.86 -18.17
C LEU A 323 -11.19 -15.42 -19.64
N ALA A 324 -12.31 -14.79 -20.00
CA ALA A 324 -12.49 -14.16 -21.31
C ALA A 324 -11.53 -12.97 -21.50
N LYS A 325 -11.32 -12.53 -22.75
CA LYS A 325 -10.43 -11.40 -23.03
C LYS A 325 -10.86 -10.12 -22.30
N SER A 326 -12.16 -9.83 -22.26
CA SER A 326 -12.71 -8.66 -21.53
C SER A 326 -12.49 -8.76 -20.02
N GLU A 327 -12.62 -9.95 -19.42
CA GLU A 327 -12.40 -10.21 -18.01
C GLU A 327 -10.91 -10.03 -17.64
N ARG A 328 -9.99 -10.50 -18.51
CA ARG A 328 -8.55 -10.25 -18.31
C ARG A 328 -8.21 -8.77 -18.39
N LEU A 329 -8.79 -8.03 -19.35
CA LEU A 329 -8.57 -6.59 -19.47
C LEU A 329 -9.13 -5.85 -18.25
N PHE A 330 -10.27 -6.29 -17.71
CA PHE A 330 -10.79 -5.77 -16.44
C PHE A 330 -9.80 -5.96 -15.29
N CYS A 331 -9.24 -7.17 -15.12
CA CYS A 331 -8.24 -7.42 -14.09
C CYS A 331 -7.00 -6.54 -14.27
N MET A 332 -6.52 -6.35 -15.51
CA MET A 332 -5.37 -5.48 -15.79
C MET A 332 -5.63 -4.04 -15.35
N ILE A 333 -6.80 -3.50 -15.64
CA ILE A 333 -7.20 -2.13 -15.25
C ILE A 333 -7.42 -2.04 -13.74
N ALA A 334 -8.13 -3.01 -13.17
CA ALA A 334 -8.42 -3.02 -11.73
C ALA A 334 -7.16 -3.12 -10.86
N TYR A 335 -6.04 -3.57 -11.43
CA TYR A 335 -4.77 -3.73 -10.72
C TYR A 335 -3.79 -2.55 -10.90
N CYS A 336 -4.27 -1.42 -11.49
CA CYS A 336 -3.46 -0.22 -11.72
C CYS A 336 -3.50 0.86 -10.61
N PRO A 337 -4.59 1.03 -9.81
CA PRO A 337 -4.68 2.14 -8.87
C PRO A 337 -3.59 2.13 -7.80
N LYS A 338 -3.01 3.31 -7.52
CA LYS A 338 -1.97 3.55 -6.52
C LYS A 338 -2.53 4.46 -5.41
N ALA A 339 -2.19 4.23 -4.15
CA ALA A 339 -2.50 5.13 -3.05
C ALA A 339 -1.72 4.89 -1.76
N THR A 340 -2.04 3.85 -0.99
CA THR A 340 -1.65 3.71 0.42
C THR A 340 -0.17 3.48 0.62
N VAL A 341 0.43 2.55 -0.11
CA VAL A 341 1.87 2.24 0.02
C VAL A 341 2.71 3.40 -0.50
N GLN A 342 2.35 3.97 -1.65
CA GLN A 342 3.02 5.15 -2.21
C GLN A 342 3.02 6.33 -1.23
N ALA A 343 1.90 6.57 -0.54
CA ALA A 343 1.81 7.59 0.49
C ALA A 343 2.67 7.25 1.71
N ALA A 344 2.70 5.97 2.12
CA ALA A 344 3.39 5.55 3.33
C ALA A 344 4.92 5.58 3.17
N ILE A 345 5.45 5.06 2.05
CA ILE A 345 6.90 4.92 1.86
C ILE A 345 7.51 5.92 0.87
N GLY A 346 6.69 6.64 0.08
CA GLY A 346 7.18 7.57 -0.95
C GLY A 346 8.04 8.72 -0.43
N SER A 347 7.87 9.12 0.82
CA SER A 347 8.67 10.17 1.47
C SER A 347 9.86 9.64 2.28
N VAL A 348 10.00 8.33 2.42
CA VAL A 348 11.09 7.72 3.21
C VAL A 348 12.47 8.03 2.63
N PRO A 349 12.71 7.94 1.31
CA PRO A 349 14.00 8.31 0.72
C PRO A 349 14.38 9.76 0.98
N LEU A 350 13.39 10.67 0.99
CA LEU A 350 13.60 12.08 1.33
C LEU A 350 13.97 12.25 2.81
N ALA A 351 13.27 11.57 3.71
CA ALA A 351 13.57 11.58 5.15
C ALA A 351 14.94 10.96 5.48
N ALA A 352 15.37 9.97 4.68
CA ALA A 352 16.69 9.36 4.76
C ALA A 352 17.81 10.22 4.16
N GLY A 353 17.51 11.41 3.63
CA GLY A 353 18.50 12.32 3.05
C GLY A 353 19.04 11.91 1.68
N LEU A 354 18.40 10.97 0.97
CA LEU A 354 18.83 10.55 -0.36
C LEU A 354 18.58 11.63 -1.41
N GLY A 355 19.52 11.82 -2.32
CA GLY A 355 19.42 12.81 -3.42
C GLY A 355 18.19 12.60 -4.31
N CYS A 356 17.74 11.36 -4.49
CA CYS A 356 16.53 11.03 -5.23
C CYS A 356 15.23 11.26 -4.44
N GLY A 357 15.29 11.56 -3.14
CA GLY A 357 14.11 11.57 -2.26
C GLY A 357 12.99 12.47 -2.75
N GLN A 358 13.33 13.68 -3.24
CA GLN A 358 12.33 14.63 -3.73
C GLN A 358 11.62 14.14 -5.00
N ILE A 359 12.34 13.53 -5.93
CA ILE A 359 11.72 13.03 -7.17
C ILE A 359 10.90 11.77 -6.92
N VAL A 360 11.37 10.88 -6.04
CA VAL A 360 10.62 9.67 -5.64
C VAL A 360 9.29 10.06 -5.00
N LEU A 361 9.29 11.02 -4.05
CA LEU A 361 8.06 11.52 -3.44
C LEU A 361 7.13 12.14 -4.48
N THR A 362 7.67 12.96 -5.39
CA THR A 362 6.89 13.62 -6.44
C THR A 362 6.20 12.59 -7.35
N ILE A 363 6.94 11.60 -7.85
CA ILE A 363 6.39 10.53 -8.71
C ILE A 363 5.37 9.67 -7.92
N ALA A 364 5.63 9.37 -6.65
CA ALA A 364 4.69 8.64 -5.80
C ALA A 364 3.35 9.38 -5.68
N VAL A 365 3.37 10.68 -5.38
CA VAL A 365 2.14 11.49 -5.25
C VAL A 365 1.44 11.67 -6.60
N LEU A 366 2.17 11.97 -7.66
CA LEU A 366 1.58 12.07 -9.01
C LEU A 366 0.96 10.75 -9.45
N SER A 367 1.60 9.61 -9.13
CA SER A 367 1.02 8.31 -9.43
C SER A 367 -0.31 8.09 -8.72
N ILE A 368 -0.45 8.51 -7.45
CA ILE A 368 -1.72 8.47 -6.72
C ILE A 368 -2.77 9.37 -7.39
N LEU A 369 -2.42 10.63 -7.64
CA LEU A 369 -3.34 11.63 -8.18
C LEU A 369 -3.88 11.24 -9.56
N ILE A 370 -3.08 10.56 -10.37
CA ILE A 370 -3.45 10.10 -11.71
C ILE A 370 -4.19 8.76 -11.65
N THR A 371 -3.62 7.76 -10.99
CA THR A 371 -4.09 6.38 -11.14
C THR A 371 -5.26 6.02 -10.24
N ALA A 372 -5.40 6.63 -9.06
CA ALA A 372 -6.51 6.35 -8.17
C ALA A 372 -7.87 6.78 -8.76
N PRO A 373 -8.04 8.03 -9.27
CA PRO A 373 -9.29 8.42 -9.91
C PRO A 373 -9.53 7.68 -11.23
N LEU A 374 -8.47 7.54 -12.06
CA LEU A 374 -8.55 6.84 -13.33
C LEU A 374 -8.99 5.37 -13.13
N GLY A 375 -8.38 4.67 -12.20
CA GLY A 375 -8.71 3.28 -11.91
C GLY A 375 -10.11 3.13 -11.33
N ALA A 376 -10.52 3.98 -10.37
CA ALA A 376 -11.87 3.96 -9.83
C ALA A 376 -12.93 4.21 -10.92
N PHE A 377 -12.67 5.18 -11.80
CA PHE A 377 -13.54 5.51 -12.94
C PHE A 377 -13.62 4.34 -13.93
N LEU A 378 -12.49 3.78 -14.34
CA LEU A 378 -12.45 2.69 -15.30
C LEU A 378 -13.13 1.42 -14.77
N ILE A 379 -12.91 1.06 -13.50
CA ILE A 379 -13.59 -0.06 -12.87
C ILE A 379 -15.12 0.15 -12.96
N GLU A 380 -15.61 1.33 -12.53
CA GLU A 380 -17.04 1.63 -12.50
C GLU A 380 -17.70 1.57 -13.88
N HIS A 381 -17.00 2.02 -14.94
CA HIS A 381 -17.57 2.08 -16.29
C HIS A 381 -17.44 0.77 -17.07
N THR A 382 -16.57 -0.15 -16.62
CA THR A 382 -16.26 -1.37 -17.37
C THR A 382 -16.88 -2.63 -16.79
N TYR A 383 -17.08 -2.71 -15.45
CA TYR A 383 -17.48 -3.97 -14.82
C TYR A 383 -18.78 -4.55 -15.36
N LYS A 384 -19.84 -3.71 -15.58
CA LYS A 384 -21.12 -4.17 -16.13
C LYS A 384 -21.03 -4.68 -17.57
N LYS A 385 -20.06 -4.18 -18.33
CA LYS A 385 -19.89 -4.54 -19.75
C LYS A 385 -18.97 -5.74 -19.93
N TRP A 386 -17.99 -5.92 -19.07
CA TRP A 386 -16.92 -6.88 -19.25
C TRP A 386 -17.00 -8.09 -18.34
N LEU A 387 -17.71 -7.99 -17.21
CA LEU A 387 -17.92 -9.09 -16.28
C LEU A 387 -19.31 -9.69 -16.43
N LYS A 388 -19.39 -11.01 -16.31
CA LYS A 388 -20.67 -11.71 -16.31
C LYS A 388 -21.34 -11.57 -14.96
N LYS A 389 -22.65 -11.28 -14.97
CA LYS A 389 -23.48 -11.27 -13.77
C LYS A 389 -23.99 -12.66 -13.47
N GLU A 390 -23.76 -13.15 -12.27
CA GLU A 390 -24.32 -14.41 -11.77
C GLU A 390 -25.71 -14.11 -11.17
N GLN A 391 -26.74 -14.76 -11.68
CA GLN A 391 -28.04 -14.72 -11.02
C GLN A 391 -27.94 -15.56 -9.74
N ARG A 392 -28.08 -14.94 -8.56
CA ARG A 392 -28.28 -15.69 -7.32
C ARG A 392 -29.53 -16.55 -7.50
N ALA A 393 -29.38 -17.87 -7.55
CA ALA A 393 -30.49 -18.79 -7.34
C ALA A 393 -30.98 -18.50 -5.90
N TYR A 394 -32.20 -17.97 -5.79
CA TYR A 394 -32.90 -17.79 -4.53
C TYR A 394 -33.29 -19.15 -3.97
#